data_1f3b8133bf6a60e08d519bc9ec0a9cf3
#
_entry.id   1f3b8133bf6a60e08d519bc9ec0a9cf3
#
_cell.length_a   1.000
_cell.length_b   1.000
_cell.length_c   1.000
_cell.angle_alpha   90.00
_cell.angle_beta   90.00
_cell.angle_gamma   90.00
#
_symmetry.space_group_name_H-M   'P 1'
#
loop_
_entity.id
_entity.type
_entity.pdbx_description
1 polymer ?
#
loop_
_entity_poly.entity_id
_entity_poly.type
_entity_poly.pdbx_seq_one_letter_code
_entity_poly.pdbx_strand_id
1 'polypeptide(L)'
;MKVLITRLDKELPIPSYAKPGDAGADLYSRVDTELKPGERKLIPTGIAIAIPPGYAALVHPRSGRAIKEGLGMVNAPGTVDAAYRGELQVILINHDSAQTIKIERGERIAQLVIQRVEHGEFIEVDELPGSPRGESGFGSTGKK
;
A
#
# COMPACT_ATOMS: atom_id res chain seq x y z
N MET A 1 15.72 11.24 5.89
CA MET A 1 14.98 10.53 6.94
C MET A 1 15.50 9.09 7.03
N LYS A 2 15.57 8.51 8.23
CA LYS A 2 15.97 7.12 8.44
C LYS A 2 14.76 6.30 8.86
N VAL A 3 14.55 5.14 8.23
CA VAL A 3 13.56 4.12 8.63
C VAL A 3 14.34 2.91 9.11
N LEU A 4 14.09 2.50 10.35
CA LEU A 4 14.72 1.30 10.90
C LEU A 4 13.97 0.07 10.38
N ILE A 5 14.69 -0.99 10.10
CA ILE A 5 14.14 -2.23 9.54
C ILE A 5 14.72 -3.46 10.25
N THR A 6 13.85 -4.42 10.52
CA THR A 6 14.23 -5.78 10.92
C THR A 6 13.84 -6.75 9.82
N ARG A 7 14.76 -7.60 9.40
CA ARG A 7 14.47 -8.68 8.47
C ARG A 7 14.11 -9.95 9.23
N LEU A 8 12.88 -10.39 9.08
CA LEU A 8 12.37 -11.68 9.56
C LEU A 8 12.78 -12.81 8.62
N ASP A 9 13.07 -12.46 7.37
CA ASP A 9 13.65 -13.34 6.37
C ASP A 9 14.91 -12.68 5.78
N LYS A 10 16.07 -13.17 6.20
CA LYS A 10 17.37 -12.57 5.82
C LYS A 10 17.83 -12.91 4.40
N GLU A 11 17.18 -13.86 3.74
CA GLU A 11 17.47 -14.22 2.35
C GLU A 11 16.77 -13.28 1.35
N LEU A 12 15.72 -12.59 1.78
CA LEU A 12 15.06 -11.60 0.95
C LEU A 12 15.78 -10.24 1.00
N PRO A 13 15.77 -9.47 -0.10
CA PRO A 13 16.32 -8.12 -0.09
C PRO A 13 15.49 -7.18 0.80
N ILE A 14 16.13 -6.14 1.31
CA ILE A 14 15.41 -5.04 1.95
C ILE A 14 14.70 -4.19 0.87
N PRO A 15 13.62 -3.47 1.21
CA PRO A 15 12.98 -2.56 0.28
C PRO A 15 13.98 -1.56 -0.30
N SER A 16 13.93 -1.36 -1.59
CA SER A 16 14.82 -0.44 -2.30
C SER A 16 14.07 0.28 -3.42
N TYR A 17 14.53 1.49 -3.72
CA TYR A 17 14.07 2.24 -4.89
C TYR A 17 14.82 1.72 -6.12
N ALA A 18 14.08 1.28 -7.13
CA ALA A 18 14.68 0.66 -8.32
C ALA A 18 15.45 1.68 -9.16
N LYS A 19 15.00 2.94 -9.18
CA LYS A 19 15.63 4.04 -9.93
C LYS A 19 15.67 5.32 -9.09
N PRO A 20 16.63 6.22 -9.35
CA PRO A 20 16.60 7.56 -8.78
C PRO A 20 15.28 8.28 -9.11
N GLY A 21 14.63 8.84 -8.09
CA GLY A 21 13.35 9.52 -8.24
C GLY A 21 12.11 8.64 -8.07
N ASP A 22 12.26 7.33 -7.92
CA ASP A 22 11.10 6.48 -7.58
C ASP A 22 10.53 6.88 -6.22
N ALA A 23 9.20 6.95 -6.13
CA ALA A 23 8.50 7.26 -4.90
C ALA A 23 8.29 6.02 -4.00
N GLY A 24 8.19 4.85 -4.59
CA GLY A 24 7.93 3.58 -3.90
C GLY A 24 9.15 2.67 -3.83
N ALA A 25 9.44 2.13 -2.66
CA ALA A 25 10.41 1.07 -2.47
C ALA A 25 9.73 -0.30 -2.63
N ASP A 26 10.32 -1.20 -3.40
CA ASP A 26 9.73 -2.51 -3.68
C ASP A 26 9.60 -3.39 -2.44
N LEU A 27 8.44 -4.06 -2.30
CA LEU A 27 8.16 -5.09 -1.30
C LEU A 27 8.09 -6.45 -2.00
N TYR A 28 8.67 -7.46 -1.34
CA TYR A 28 8.85 -8.79 -1.91
C TYR A 28 7.95 -9.82 -1.20
N SER A 29 7.50 -10.84 -1.92
CA SER A 29 6.80 -11.97 -1.32
C SER A 29 7.78 -12.85 -0.55
N ARG A 30 7.41 -13.21 0.69
CA ARG A 30 8.17 -14.19 1.50
C ARG A 30 7.84 -15.64 1.13
N VAL A 31 6.75 -15.86 0.39
CA VAL A 31 6.21 -17.20 0.12
C VAL A 31 5.87 -17.38 -1.35
N ASP A 32 5.88 -18.66 -1.77
CA ASP A 32 5.21 -19.08 -3.01
C ASP A 32 3.73 -19.21 -2.74
N THR A 33 2.90 -18.68 -3.62
CA THR A 33 1.44 -18.79 -3.52
C THR A 33 0.78 -18.56 -4.87
N GLU A 34 -0.51 -18.80 -4.92
CA GLU A 34 -1.35 -18.45 -6.08
C GLU A 34 -2.64 -17.80 -5.61
N LEU A 35 -3.21 -16.95 -6.45
CA LEU A 35 -4.53 -16.36 -6.27
C LEU A 35 -5.42 -16.77 -7.44
N LYS A 36 -6.47 -17.51 -7.17
CA LYS A 36 -7.52 -17.81 -8.15
C LYS A 36 -8.30 -16.52 -8.49
N PRO A 37 -9.03 -16.49 -9.61
CA PRO A 37 -9.89 -15.35 -9.93
C PRO A 37 -10.78 -14.93 -8.76
N GLY A 38 -10.73 -13.64 -8.39
CA GLY A 38 -11.45 -13.07 -7.27
C GLY A 38 -10.90 -13.40 -5.86
N GLU A 39 -9.89 -14.25 -5.76
CA GLU A 39 -9.29 -14.64 -4.47
C GLU A 39 -8.41 -13.52 -3.90
N ARG A 40 -8.50 -13.32 -2.58
CA ARG A 40 -7.58 -12.45 -1.83
C ARG A 40 -6.80 -13.25 -0.80
N LYS A 41 -5.55 -12.88 -0.59
CA LYS A 41 -4.67 -13.49 0.43
C LYS A 41 -3.81 -12.44 1.12
N LEU A 42 -3.51 -12.70 2.38
CA LEU A 42 -2.53 -11.96 3.15
C LEU A 42 -1.14 -12.54 2.89
N ILE A 43 -0.26 -11.76 2.26
CA ILE A 43 1.06 -12.19 1.84
C ILE A 43 2.13 -11.54 2.72
N PRO A 44 2.94 -12.32 3.45
CA PRO A 44 4.02 -11.81 4.27
C PRO A 44 5.18 -11.29 3.40
N THR A 45 5.88 -10.27 3.88
CA THR A 45 7.02 -9.65 3.17
C THR A 45 8.38 -9.95 3.81
N GLY A 46 8.38 -10.56 4.99
CA GLY A 46 9.63 -10.90 5.70
C GLY A 46 10.33 -9.73 6.37
N ILE A 47 9.68 -8.58 6.51
CA ILE A 47 10.25 -7.39 7.16
C ILE A 47 9.29 -6.75 8.16
N ALA A 48 9.85 -6.09 9.15
CA ALA A 48 9.17 -5.15 10.02
C ALA A 48 9.94 -3.82 10.02
N ILE A 49 9.24 -2.70 10.13
CA ILE A 49 9.84 -1.36 10.07
C ILE A 49 9.43 -0.50 11.26
N ALA A 50 10.25 0.50 11.57
CA ALA A 50 9.90 1.57 12.48
C ALA A 50 9.98 2.91 11.75
N ILE A 51 8.82 3.51 11.57
CA ILE A 51 8.65 4.81 10.91
C ILE A 51 8.72 5.90 11.97
N PRO A 52 9.40 7.02 11.73
CA PRO A 52 9.40 8.15 12.66
C PRO A 52 8.00 8.74 12.87
N PRO A 53 7.69 9.29 14.07
CA PRO A 53 6.46 10.04 14.30
C PRO A 53 6.26 11.16 13.25
N GLY A 54 5.03 11.44 12.88
CA GLY A 54 4.68 12.42 11.84
C GLY A 54 4.78 11.87 10.41
N TYR A 55 5.04 10.57 10.26
CA TYR A 55 5.05 9.87 8.98
C TYR A 55 4.21 8.60 9.04
N ALA A 56 3.75 8.15 7.89
CA ALA A 56 3.18 6.83 7.66
C ALA A 56 3.85 6.18 6.46
N ALA A 57 3.79 4.86 6.37
CA ALA A 57 4.10 4.16 5.13
C ALA A 57 2.79 3.70 4.48
N LEU A 58 2.67 3.96 3.19
CA LEU A 58 1.53 3.55 2.39
C LEU A 58 1.97 2.43 1.46
N VAL A 59 1.27 1.31 1.54
CA VAL A 59 1.50 0.15 0.66
C VAL A 59 0.60 0.30 -0.55
N HIS A 60 1.21 0.37 -1.74
CA HIS A 60 0.54 0.51 -3.02
C HIS A 60 0.74 -0.73 -3.90
N PRO A 61 -0.22 -1.08 -4.78
CA PRO A 61 0.01 -2.08 -5.82
C PRO A 61 1.06 -1.59 -6.81
N ARG A 62 1.58 -2.51 -7.62
CA ARG A 62 2.50 -2.21 -8.72
C ARG A 62 1.72 -2.14 -10.03
N SER A 63 1.82 -1.01 -10.72
CA SER A 63 1.08 -0.74 -11.97
C SER A 63 1.32 -1.80 -13.06
N GLY A 64 2.55 -2.29 -13.19
CA GLY A 64 2.89 -3.31 -14.17
C GLY A 64 2.16 -4.65 -13.96
N ARG A 65 2.03 -5.10 -12.71
CA ARG A 65 1.27 -6.31 -12.39
C ARG A 65 -0.23 -6.07 -12.43
N ALA A 66 -0.66 -4.87 -12.06
CA ALA A 66 -2.07 -4.48 -12.13
C ALA A 66 -2.60 -4.55 -13.58
N ILE A 67 -1.88 -3.94 -14.53
CA ILE A 67 -2.34 -3.92 -15.93
C ILE A 67 -2.18 -5.25 -16.65
N LYS A 68 -1.12 -6.02 -16.35
CA LYS A 68 -0.82 -7.27 -17.06
C LYS A 68 -1.58 -8.47 -16.52
N GLU A 69 -1.79 -8.54 -15.22
CA GLU A 69 -2.30 -9.72 -14.52
C GLU A 69 -3.59 -9.45 -13.73
N GLY A 70 -3.97 -8.19 -13.57
CA GLY A 70 -5.07 -7.83 -12.68
C GLY A 70 -4.73 -7.96 -11.18
N LEU A 71 -3.44 -8.01 -10.82
CA LEU A 71 -3.03 -8.07 -9.43
C LEU A 71 -3.27 -6.73 -8.74
N GLY A 72 -4.11 -6.72 -7.72
CA GLY A 72 -4.46 -5.55 -6.93
C GLY A 72 -4.28 -5.77 -5.44
N MET A 73 -4.70 -4.76 -4.67
CA MET A 73 -4.77 -4.82 -3.21
C MET A 73 -6.17 -4.42 -2.77
N VAL A 74 -6.71 -5.16 -1.78
CA VAL A 74 -8.08 -4.92 -1.27
C VAL A 74 -8.19 -3.57 -0.58
N ASN A 75 -7.17 -3.18 0.18
CA ASN A 75 -7.12 -1.96 0.99
C ASN A 75 -6.11 -0.95 0.44
N ALA A 76 -6.05 -0.76 -0.87
CA ALA A 76 -5.10 0.19 -1.47
C ALA A 76 -5.53 1.66 -1.27
N PRO A 77 -4.66 2.51 -0.67
CA PRO A 77 -3.39 2.18 -0.07
C PRO A 77 -3.54 1.54 1.32
N GLY A 78 -2.73 0.50 1.60
CA GLY A 78 -2.61 -0.03 2.95
C GLY A 78 -1.83 0.91 3.84
N THR A 79 -2.40 1.33 4.96
CA THR A 79 -1.74 2.27 5.87
C THR A 79 -0.95 1.53 6.94
N VAL A 80 0.33 1.88 7.07
CA VAL A 80 1.23 1.40 8.13
C VAL A 80 1.55 2.56 9.06
N ASP A 81 1.06 2.48 10.27
CA ASP A 81 1.23 3.51 11.29
C ASP A 81 2.66 3.56 11.84
N ALA A 82 3.10 4.73 12.30
CA ALA A 82 4.43 4.92 12.88
C ALA A 82 4.69 4.01 14.11
N ALA A 83 3.64 3.67 14.86
CA ALA A 83 3.73 2.80 16.04
C ALA A 83 3.66 1.30 15.72
N TYR A 84 3.36 0.89 14.48
CA TYR A 84 3.29 -0.52 14.10
C TYR A 84 4.69 -1.15 14.09
N ARG A 85 4.81 -2.36 14.67
CA ARG A 85 6.08 -3.11 14.78
C ARG A 85 5.97 -4.55 14.27
N GLY A 86 4.80 -4.95 13.81
CA GLY A 86 4.61 -6.28 13.24
C GLY A 86 5.22 -6.44 11.85
N GLU A 87 5.22 -7.66 11.36
CA GLU A 87 5.61 -7.95 9.96
C GLU A 87 4.70 -7.18 9.00
N LEU A 88 5.29 -6.52 8.01
CA LEU A 88 4.52 -5.97 6.91
C LEU A 88 3.93 -7.10 6.08
N GLN A 89 2.63 -7.04 5.89
CA GLN A 89 1.89 -8.02 5.09
C GLN A 89 1.00 -7.27 4.10
N VAL A 90 0.81 -7.84 2.93
CA VAL A 90 0.07 -7.23 1.83
C VAL A 90 -1.18 -8.04 1.53
N ILE A 91 -2.36 -7.40 1.52
CA ILE A 91 -3.63 -8.05 1.17
C ILE A 91 -3.81 -7.97 -0.33
N LEU A 92 -3.28 -8.96 -1.06
CA LEU A 92 -3.40 -9.04 -2.50
C LEU A 92 -4.74 -9.65 -2.93
N ILE A 93 -5.22 -9.21 -4.09
CA ILE A 93 -6.41 -9.75 -4.74
C ILE A 93 -6.16 -9.93 -6.22
N ASN A 94 -6.71 -10.99 -6.79
CA ASN A 94 -6.74 -11.25 -8.23
C ASN A 94 -8.05 -10.69 -8.81
N HIS A 95 -7.96 -9.62 -9.59
CA HIS A 95 -9.09 -9.01 -10.31
C HIS A 95 -9.33 -9.62 -11.69
N ASP A 96 -8.46 -10.52 -12.17
CA ASP A 96 -8.72 -11.25 -13.41
C ASP A 96 -9.91 -12.21 -13.23
N SER A 97 -10.73 -12.33 -14.27
CA SER A 97 -11.95 -13.15 -14.23
C SER A 97 -11.71 -14.63 -14.58
N ALA A 98 -10.55 -14.96 -15.15
CA ALA A 98 -10.28 -16.29 -15.71
C ALA A 98 -8.93 -16.89 -15.29
N GLN A 99 -7.89 -16.06 -15.16
CA GLN A 99 -6.52 -16.53 -14.97
C GLN A 99 -6.13 -16.53 -13.48
N THR A 100 -5.48 -17.62 -13.04
CA THR A 100 -4.83 -17.69 -11.73
C THR A 100 -3.51 -16.94 -11.78
N ILE A 101 -3.27 -16.06 -10.81
CA ILE A 101 -1.99 -15.35 -10.65
C ILE A 101 -1.09 -16.17 -9.74
N LYS A 102 0.09 -16.52 -10.25
CA LYS A 102 1.16 -17.15 -9.45
C LYS A 102 2.10 -16.10 -8.91
N ILE A 103 2.52 -16.28 -7.68
CA ILE A 103 3.48 -15.43 -6.98
C ILE A 103 4.58 -16.33 -6.44
N GLU A 104 5.80 -16.11 -6.86
CA GLU A 104 6.97 -16.80 -6.36
C GLU A 104 7.62 -15.99 -5.24
N ARG A 105 8.22 -16.70 -4.26
CA ARG A 105 9.02 -16.07 -3.22
C ARG A 105 10.12 -15.21 -3.84
N GLY A 106 10.28 -14.00 -3.34
CA GLY A 106 11.25 -13.02 -3.88
C GLY A 106 10.71 -12.14 -5.01
N GLU A 107 9.52 -12.41 -5.53
CA GLU A 107 8.88 -11.50 -6.48
C GLU A 107 8.41 -10.20 -5.81
N ARG A 108 8.51 -9.12 -6.56
CA ARG A 108 8.01 -7.79 -6.15
C ARG A 108 6.50 -7.76 -6.29
N ILE A 109 5.80 -7.67 -5.15
CA ILE A 109 4.33 -7.77 -5.07
C ILE A 109 3.62 -6.45 -4.80
N ALA A 110 4.32 -5.49 -4.21
CA ALA A 110 3.80 -4.17 -3.84
C ALA A 110 4.95 -3.17 -3.76
N GLN A 111 4.63 -1.93 -3.42
CA GLN A 111 5.61 -0.87 -3.17
C GLN A 111 5.23 -0.07 -1.92
N LEU A 112 6.24 0.39 -1.19
CA LEU A 112 6.12 1.15 0.05
C LEU A 112 6.46 2.60 -0.20
N VAL A 113 5.53 3.50 0.04
CA VAL A 113 5.71 4.96 -0.07
C VAL A 113 5.70 5.56 1.33
N ILE A 114 6.75 6.27 1.70
CA ILE A 114 6.79 6.99 2.98
C ILE A 114 6.24 8.39 2.77
N GLN A 115 5.27 8.76 3.59
CA GLN A 115 4.57 10.04 3.46
C GLN A 115 4.47 10.74 4.81
N ARG A 116 4.61 12.06 4.80
CA ARG A 116 4.31 12.88 5.97
C ARG A 116 2.80 12.90 6.19
N VAL A 117 2.37 12.82 7.46
CA VAL A 117 0.96 12.88 7.83
C VAL A 117 0.75 13.96 8.89
N GLU A 118 -0.34 14.69 8.77
CA GLU A 118 -0.81 15.64 9.76
C GLU A 118 -1.85 14.97 10.66
N HIS A 119 -1.84 15.31 11.95
CA HIS A 119 -2.87 14.90 12.88
C HIS A 119 -3.82 16.09 13.12
N GLY A 120 -5.04 15.97 12.61
CA GLY A 120 -6.09 16.96 12.84
C GLY A 120 -6.67 16.86 14.25
N GLU A 121 -6.80 17.98 14.94
CA GLU A 121 -7.66 18.10 16.10
C GLU A 121 -9.12 18.35 15.62
N PHE A 122 -10.02 17.44 15.94
CA PHE A 122 -11.43 17.56 15.56
C PHE A 122 -12.18 18.36 16.62
N ILE A 123 -12.66 19.56 16.21
CA ILE A 123 -13.43 20.45 17.08
C ILE A 123 -14.85 20.44 16.58
N GLU A 124 -15.81 20.03 17.44
CA GLU A 124 -17.23 20.08 17.13
C GLU A 124 -17.71 21.52 17.11
N VAL A 125 -18.46 21.87 16.08
CA VAL A 125 -19.11 23.17 15.90
C VAL A 125 -20.55 22.97 15.46
N ASP A 126 -21.43 23.91 15.77
CA ASP A 126 -22.85 23.82 15.38
C ASP A 126 -23.02 23.97 13.87
N GLU A 127 -22.17 24.77 13.23
CA GLU A 127 -22.23 25.05 11.78
C GLU A 127 -20.82 25.19 11.21
N LEU A 128 -20.58 24.58 10.02
CA LEU A 128 -19.32 24.72 9.30
C LEU A 128 -19.25 26.06 8.57
N PRO A 129 -18.06 26.66 8.44
CA PRO A 129 -17.88 27.86 7.61
C PRO A 129 -18.37 27.60 6.18
N GLY A 130 -19.07 28.58 5.60
CA GLY A 130 -19.52 28.51 4.21
C GLY A 130 -18.38 28.36 3.21
N SER A 131 -18.65 27.69 2.10
CA SER A 131 -17.70 27.56 0.98
C SER A 131 -18.38 27.79 -0.36
N PRO A 132 -17.66 28.25 -1.41
CA PRO A 132 -18.24 28.42 -2.75
C PRO A 132 -18.80 27.11 -3.35
N ARG A 133 -18.31 25.94 -2.90
CA ARG A 133 -18.78 24.62 -3.33
C ARG A 133 -20.03 24.15 -2.56
N GLY A 134 -20.20 24.62 -1.32
CA GLY A 134 -21.29 24.18 -0.45
C GLY A 134 -21.30 22.65 -0.31
N GLU A 135 -22.50 22.06 -0.43
CA GLU A 135 -22.72 20.61 -0.33
C GLU A 135 -22.54 19.86 -1.66
N SER A 136 -22.13 20.57 -2.73
CA SER A 136 -21.97 19.96 -4.05
C SER A 136 -20.86 18.91 -4.09
N GLY A 137 -21.19 17.71 -4.52
CA GLY A 137 -20.25 16.58 -4.64
C GLY A 137 -20.73 15.54 -5.65
N PHE A 138 -20.10 14.36 -5.65
CA PHE A 138 -20.51 13.19 -6.43
C PHE A 138 -20.77 13.44 -7.93
N GLY A 139 -19.91 14.23 -8.57
CA GLY A 139 -20.02 14.53 -10.01
C GLY A 139 -20.88 15.72 -10.34
N SER A 140 -21.14 16.62 -9.37
CA SER A 140 -21.91 17.87 -9.56
C SER A 140 -21.34 18.77 -10.67
N THR A 141 -20.06 18.59 -11.07
CA THR A 141 -19.40 19.31 -12.16
C THR A 141 -19.63 18.69 -13.55
N GLY A 142 -20.42 17.60 -13.63
CA GLY A 142 -20.74 16.91 -14.88
C GLY A 142 -19.61 16.01 -15.41
N LYS A 143 -19.84 15.44 -16.60
CA LYS A 143 -18.91 14.55 -17.30
C LYS A 143 -18.09 15.24 -18.41
N LYS A 144 -18.30 16.53 -18.65
CA LYS A 144 -17.60 17.34 -19.66
C LYS A 144 -17.24 18.70 -19.06
#